data_2efb8751354697ad7ead83d7c3ab4d85
#
_entry.id   2efb8751354697ad7ead83d7c3ab4d85
#
_cell.length_a   1.000
_cell.length_b   1.000
_cell.length_c   1.000
_cell.angle_alpha   90.00
_cell.angle_beta   90.00
_cell.angle_gamma   90.00
#
_symmetry.space_group_name_H-M   'P 1'
#
loop_
_entity.id
_entity.type
_entity.pdbx_description
1 polymer ?
#
loop_
_entity_poly.entity_id
_entity_poly.type
_entity_poly.pdbx_seq_one_letter_code
_entity_poly.pdbx_strand_id
1 'polypeptide(L)'
;VTQGEGTINVENVNPQDYLWKFWPVVPLYPYGKRRTICKEVVKDTIWTFDQMQGVFYVVVPIRMTVVKLENGGLLVYAPVAPTKECIRLVNELVAEYGDVKYIILPTISGIEHKVFVGPFARCFTNAQVFVAPEQWSFPLNLPLSWLGLPAKRTQILPENSQETPFADDFDYAILGAIDLGPGKFAEVAFFHKRSHTLLLTDTIVSVPAEPPAIVQLDPYPLLYHAKDKAYDIVADTQANRRKGWQRVTLFALYFQPSVLDVPKLKDIFRDASKAPERTRKAYFGFFPFQWRQGWERSYEALRGNGRIFVAPVLQSLILNRAPQETINWADKVAKWDFQWIIPCHFDAPIKAEPQQFRKAFSFLEKYPSGGLVNSNSYPLPEDDFQVLRDIDQGLNRFGIVPPAREKV
;
A
#
# COMPACT_ATOMS: atom_id res chain seq x y z
N VAL A 1 -6.67 12.89 -20.34
CA VAL A 1 -7.15 12.16 -19.15
C VAL A 1 -8.28 12.98 -18.55
N THR A 2 -9.50 12.69 -18.93
CA THR A 2 -10.70 13.22 -18.28
C THR A 2 -10.82 12.50 -16.94
N GLN A 3 -10.92 13.25 -15.85
CA GLN A 3 -11.48 12.76 -14.60
C GLN A 3 -12.94 12.38 -14.88
N GLY A 4 -13.14 11.18 -15.42
CA GLY A 4 -14.45 10.60 -15.49
C GLY A 4 -14.83 10.19 -14.06
N GLU A 5 -15.85 10.82 -13.51
CA GLU A 5 -16.62 10.25 -12.42
C GLU A 5 -17.16 8.90 -12.91
N GLY A 6 -16.33 7.88 -12.78
CA GLY A 6 -16.74 6.50 -13.00
C GLY A 6 -17.86 6.24 -12.02
N THR A 7 -19.04 5.99 -12.52
CA THR A 7 -20.19 5.56 -11.74
C THR A 7 -19.74 4.37 -10.92
N ILE A 8 -19.53 4.59 -9.61
CA ILE A 8 -19.25 3.50 -8.67
C ILE A 8 -20.57 2.73 -8.62
N ASN A 9 -20.66 1.66 -9.39
CA ASN A 9 -21.78 0.74 -9.33
C ASN A 9 -21.68 0.01 -7.98
N VAL A 10 -22.24 0.60 -6.95
CA VAL A 10 -22.49 -0.05 -5.65
C VAL A 10 -23.76 -0.88 -5.82
N GLU A 11 -23.78 -1.77 -6.81
CA GLU A 11 -24.85 -2.75 -6.97
C GLU A 11 -24.92 -3.62 -5.72
N ASN A 12 -26.13 -4.08 -5.39
CA ASN A 12 -26.39 -5.09 -4.38
C ASN A 12 -25.68 -6.39 -4.74
N VAL A 13 -24.38 -6.45 -4.41
CA VAL A 13 -23.54 -7.63 -4.62
C VAL A 13 -23.90 -8.67 -3.57
N ASN A 14 -24.12 -9.91 -3.99
CA ASN A 14 -24.38 -10.99 -3.07
C ASN A 14 -23.21 -11.13 -2.08
N PRO A 15 -23.44 -11.13 -0.75
CA PRO A 15 -22.39 -11.27 0.25
C PRO A 15 -21.48 -12.50 0.04
N GLN A 16 -21.97 -13.53 -0.61
CA GLN A 16 -21.18 -14.73 -0.94
C GLN A 16 -20.12 -14.47 -2.02
N ASP A 17 -20.29 -13.43 -2.84
CA ASP A 17 -19.40 -13.15 -3.96
C ASP A 17 -18.11 -12.43 -3.53
N TYR A 18 -18.10 -11.86 -2.33
CA TYR A 18 -16.90 -11.24 -1.75
C TYR A 18 -16.38 -11.95 -0.49
N LEU A 19 -16.79 -13.20 -0.26
CA LEU A 19 -16.20 -14.03 0.80
C LEU A 19 -14.74 -14.31 0.49
N TRP A 20 -13.90 -14.13 1.50
CA TRP A 20 -12.50 -14.50 1.49
C TRP A 20 -12.12 -15.05 2.85
N LYS A 21 -12.02 -16.36 2.96
CA LYS A 21 -11.55 -17.01 4.18
C LYS A 21 -10.03 -16.88 4.26
N PHE A 22 -9.59 -15.81 4.87
CA PHE A 22 -8.19 -15.64 5.17
C PHE A 22 -7.80 -16.52 6.38
N TRP A 23 -6.52 -16.86 6.48
CA TRP A 23 -6.01 -17.69 7.59
C TRP A 23 -6.38 -17.05 8.93
N PRO A 24 -6.97 -17.83 9.87
CA PRO A 24 -7.44 -17.28 11.15
C PRO A 24 -6.31 -16.77 12.06
N VAL A 25 -5.06 -17.01 11.65
CA VAL A 25 -3.85 -16.67 12.42
C VAL A 25 -3.40 -15.21 12.17
N VAL A 26 -3.82 -14.59 11.07
CA VAL A 26 -3.42 -13.20 10.74
C VAL A 26 -4.62 -12.28 10.94
N PRO A 27 -4.56 -11.33 11.90
CA PRO A 27 -5.66 -10.44 12.23
C PRO A 27 -5.82 -9.30 11.21
N LEU A 28 -5.95 -9.64 9.93
CA LEU A 28 -6.17 -8.67 8.85
C LEU A 28 -7.66 -8.43 8.63
N TYR A 29 -8.06 -7.20 8.82
CA TYR A 29 -9.42 -6.75 8.49
C TYR A 29 -9.52 -6.44 6.97
N PRO A 30 -10.64 -6.69 6.29
CA PRO A 30 -11.90 -7.26 6.78
C PRO A 30 -11.85 -8.79 6.94
N TYR A 31 -12.39 -9.25 8.05
CA TYR A 31 -12.39 -10.69 8.38
C TYR A 31 -13.40 -11.45 7.52
N GLY A 32 -12.92 -12.43 6.77
CA GLY A 32 -13.75 -13.35 6.00
C GLY A 32 -14.45 -12.77 4.78
N LYS A 33 -14.25 -11.51 4.45
CA LYS A 33 -14.88 -10.86 3.29
C LYS A 33 -13.98 -9.74 2.74
N ARG A 34 -14.04 -9.52 1.42
CA ARG A 34 -13.33 -8.40 0.75
C ARG A 34 -14.15 -7.90 -0.43
N ARG A 35 -14.60 -6.66 -0.37
CA ARG A 35 -15.21 -5.98 -1.50
C ARG A 35 -14.12 -5.52 -2.46
N THR A 36 -14.47 -5.40 -3.72
CA THR A 36 -13.61 -4.93 -4.79
C THR A 36 -14.28 -3.80 -5.55
N ILE A 37 -13.57 -2.69 -5.75
CA ILE A 37 -14.00 -1.61 -6.65
C ILE A 37 -13.04 -1.60 -7.84
N CYS A 38 -13.59 -1.73 -9.05
CA CYS A 38 -12.86 -1.58 -10.30
C CYS A 38 -13.07 -0.16 -10.84
N LYS A 39 -11.99 0.50 -11.25
CA LYS A 39 -12.03 1.82 -11.87
C LYS A 39 -11.15 1.83 -13.11
N GLU A 40 -11.70 2.29 -14.24
CA GLU A 40 -10.90 2.60 -15.42
C GLU A 40 -10.17 3.93 -15.19
N VAL A 41 -8.85 3.91 -15.20
CA VAL A 41 -8.01 5.10 -14.96
C VAL A 41 -7.34 5.65 -16.21
N VAL A 42 -7.09 4.79 -17.19
CA VAL A 42 -6.71 5.16 -18.56
C VAL A 42 -7.65 4.43 -19.51
N LYS A 43 -8.36 5.19 -20.30
CA LYS A 43 -9.40 4.66 -21.20
C LYS A 43 -8.88 3.48 -22.02
N ASP A 44 -9.64 2.38 -22.01
CA ASP A 44 -9.37 1.13 -22.74
C ASP A 44 -7.94 0.58 -22.53
N THR A 45 -7.25 0.97 -21.43
CA THR A 45 -5.84 0.65 -21.25
C THR A 45 -5.49 0.21 -19.83
N ILE A 46 -5.89 0.95 -18.78
CA ILE A 46 -5.51 0.66 -17.38
C ILE A 46 -6.72 0.72 -16.48
N TRP A 47 -6.88 -0.31 -15.64
CA TRP A 47 -7.89 -0.41 -14.59
C TRP A 47 -7.22 -0.67 -13.25
N THR A 48 -7.75 -0.07 -12.20
CA THR A 48 -7.38 -0.35 -10.82
C THR A 48 -8.47 -1.14 -10.11
N PHE A 49 -8.05 -2.06 -9.26
CA PHE A 49 -8.93 -2.90 -8.44
C PHE A 49 -8.56 -2.67 -6.98
N ASP A 50 -9.41 -1.94 -6.27
CA ASP A 50 -9.18 -1.60 -4.88
C ASP A 50 -9.93 -2.56 -3.95
N GLN A 51 -9.21 -3.06 -2.95
CA GLN A 51 -9.76 -3.73 -1.77
C GLN A 51 -9.30 -2.98 -0.52
N MET A 52 -9.89 -3.28 0.61
CA MET A 52 -9.52 -2.69 1.90
C MET A 52 -8.75 -3.70 2.73
N GLN A 53 -7.67 -3.26 3.37
CA GLN A 53 -6.90 -4.09 4.29
C GLN A 53 -6.35 -3.26 5.44
N GLY A 54 -6.30 -3.87 6.62
CA GLY A 54 -5.68 -3.24 7.77
C GLY A 54 -5.64 -4.11 9.01
N VAL A 55 -5.01 -3.57 10.04
CA VAL A 55 -4.92 -4.18 11.37
C VAL A 55 -5.51 -3.19 12.37
N PHE A 56 -6.28 -3.68 13.34
CA PHE A 56 -6.87 -2.86 14.38
C PHE A 56 -7.71 -1.69 13.83
N TYR A 57 -8.43 -1.93 12.73
CA TYR A 57 -9.20 -0.90 12.00
C TYR A 57 -8.39 0.24 11.40
N VAL A 58 -7.07 0.17 11.42
CA VAL A 58 -6.21 1.02 10.62
C VAL A 58 -6.21 0.46 9.21
N VAL A 59 -7.17 0.90 8.41
CA VAL A 59 -7.46 0.35 7.08
C VAL A 59 -7.07 1.32 5.98
N VAL A 60 -6.46 0.78 4.96
CA VAL A 60 -6.05 1.51 3.76
C VAL A 60 -6.44 0.72 2.51
N PRO A 61 -6.58 1.37 1.35
CA PRO A 61 -6.73 0.65 0.10
C PRO A 61 -5.51 -0.23 -0.17
N ILE A 62 -5.74 -1.45 -0.64
CA ILE A 62 -4.75 -2.28 -1.31
C ILE A 62 -5.18 -2.43 -2.76
N ARG A 63 -4.27 -2.18 -3.69
CA ARG A 63 -4.60 -2.02 -5.11
C ARG A 63 -3.84 -2.95 -6.01
N MET A 64 -4.55 -3.56 -6.91
CA MET A 64 -4.07 -4.26 -8.08
C MET A 64 -4.28 -3.38 -9.30
N THR A 65 -3.33 -3.39 -10.24
CA THR A 65 -3.48 -2.69 -11.52
C THR A 65 -3.51 -3.71 -12.65
N VAL A 66 -4.46 -3.56 -13.56
CA VAL A 66 -4.59 -4.38 -14.77
C VAL A 66 -4.33 -3.50 -15.98
N VAL A 67 -3.44 -3.94 -16.86
CA VAL A 67 -3.04 -3.21 -18.06
C VAL A 67 -3.25 -4.04 -19.30
N LYS A 68 -3.92 -3.46 -20.30
CA LYS A 68 -4.05 -4.05 -21.62
C LYS A 68 -2.74 -3.98 -22.37
N LEU A 69 -2.29 -5.11 -22.90
CA LEU A 69 -1.09 -5.22 -23.71
C LEU A 69 -1.36 -4.80 -25.16
N GLU A 70 -0.37 -4.25 -25.82
CA GLU A 70 -0.50 -3.82 -27.23
C GLU A 70 -0.87 -4.97 -28.15
N ASN A 71 -0.27 -6.14 -27.94
CA ASN A 71 -0.51 -7.36 -28.71
C ASN A 71 -1.68 -8.19 -28.16
N GLY A 72 -2.60 -7.57 -27.43
CA GLY A 72 -3.77 -8.19 -26.82
C GLY A 72 -3.48 -8.98 -25.55
N GLY A 73 -4.51 -9.17 -24.75
CA GLY A 73 -4.42 -9.75 -23.41
C GLY A 73 -4.07 -8.74 -22.34
N LEU A 74 -3.98 -9.22 -21.11
CA LEU A 74 -3.84 -8.40 -19.91
C LEU A 74 -2.57 -8.77 -19.12
N LEU A 75 -1.95 -7.76 -18.55
CA LEU A 75 -0.94 -7.90 -17.50
C LEU A 75 -1.55 -7.44 -16.18
N VAL A 76 -1.40 -8.25 -15.13
CA VAL A 76 -1.86 -7.96 -13.78
C VAL A 76 -0.67 -7.64 -12.89
N TYR A 77 -0.64 -6.45 -12.33
CA TYR A 77 0.40 -5.99 -11.41
C TYR A 77 -0.13 -5.99 -9.97
N ALA A 78 0.56 -6.69 -9.08
CA ALA A 78 0.24 -6.79 -7.65
C ALA A 78 -1.17 -7.30 -7.35
N PRO A 79 -1.47 -8.59 -7.58
CA PRO A 79 -2.80 -9.15 -7.35
C PRO A 79 -3.35 -8.91 -5.95
N VAL A 80 -4.66 -8.73 -5.88
CA VAL A 80 -5.45 -8.69 -4.64
C VAL A 80 -6.24 -10.00 -4.47
N ALA A 81 -7.00 -10.14 -3.38
CA ALA A 81 -7.74 -11.35 -3.09
C ALA A 81 -8.74 -11.70 -4.22
N PRO A 82 -8.63 -12.90 -4.81
CA PRO A 82 -9.45 -13.32 -5.94
C PRO A 82 -10.83 -13.81 -5.48
N THR A 83 -11.62 -12.91 -4.88
CA THR A 83 -13.03 -13.16 -4.57
C THR A 83 -13.81 -13.35 -5.87
N LYS A 84 -14.99 -13.94 -5.80
CA LYS A 84 -15.85 -14.08 -6.98
C LYS A 84 -16.16 -12.72 -7.61
N GLU A 85 -16.42 -11.69 -6.80
CA GLU A 85 -16.61 -10.31 -7.27
C GLU A 85 -15.38 -9.82 -8.04
N CYS A 86 -14.18 -9.94 -7.46
CA CYS A 86 -12.95 -9.51 -8.11
C CYS A 86 -12.71 -10.23 -9.44
N ILE A 87 -12.86 -11.57 -9.46
CA ILE A 87 -12.64 -12.37 -10.66
C ILE A 87 -13.70 -12.11 -11.73
N ARG A 88 -14.96 -11.87 -11.36
CA ARG A 88 -15.99 -11.45 -12.30
C ARG A 88 -15.61 -10.16 -13.01
N LEU A 89 -15.16 -9.15 -12.26
CA LEU A 89 -14.72 -7.86 -12.81
C LEU A 89 -13.49 -8.00 -13.72
N VAL A 90 -12.53 -8.86 -13.37
CA VAL A 90 -11.39 -9.15 -14.26
C VAL A 90 -11.85 -9.88 -15.53
N ASN A 91 -12.78 -10.83 -15.41
CA ASN A 91 -13.30 -11.58 -16.56
C ASN A 91 -14.10 -10.71 -17.54
N GLU A 92 -14.71 -9.62 -17.09
CA GLU A 92 -15.31 -8.62 -17.98
C GLU A 92 -14.23 -7.98 -18.88
N LEU A 93 -13.06 -7.69 -18.35
CA LEU A 93 -11.92 -7.20 -19.15
C LEU A 93 -11.33 -8.30 -20.05
N VAL A 94 -11.28 -9.54 -19.57
CA VAL A 94 -10.82 -10.69 -20.37
C VAL A 94 -11.71 -10.88 -21.58
N ALA A 95 -13.04 -10.78 -21.42
CA ALA A 95 -14.00 -10.92 -22.52
C ALA A 95 -13.80 -9.87 -23.61
N GLU A 96 -13.35 -8.69 -23.26
CA GLU A 96 -13.18 -7.57 -24.20
C GLU A 96 -11.75 -7.49 -24.78
N TYR A 97 -10.74 -7.74 -23.95
CA TYR A 97 -9.33 -7.44 -24.32
C TYR A 97 -8.44 -8.70 -24.43
N GLY A 98 -8.96 -9.87 -24.08
CA GLY A 98 -8.23 -11.14 -24.14
C GLY A 98 -7.71 -11.61 -22.77
N ASP A 99 -7.11 -12.80 -22.76
CA ASP A 99 -6.73 -13.50 -21.54
C ASP A 99 -5.69 -12.74 -20.69
N VAL A 100 -5.70 -13.02 -19.41
CA VAL A 100 -4.58 -12.65 -18.52
C VAL A 100 -3.35 -13.46 -18.94
N LYS A 101 -2.36 -12.77 -19.49
CA LYS A 101 -1.10 -13.37 -19.97
C LYS A 101 -0.01 -13.38 -18.92
N TYR A 102 0.08 -12.32 -18.13
CA TYR A 102 1.14 -12.12 -17.15
C TYR A 102 0.58 -11.63 -15.82
N ILE A 103 1.10 -12.21 -14.73
CA ILE A 103 0.80 -11.82 -13.36
C ILE A 103 2.13 -11.47 -12.69
N ILE A 104 2.23 -10.27 -12.15
CA ILE A 104 3.46 -9.73 -11.56
C ILE A 104 3.30 -9.62 -10.05
N LEU A 105 4.22 -10.23 -9.31
CA LEU A 105 4.42 -9.99 -7.88
C LEU A 105 5.62 -9.05 -7.71
N PRO A 106 5.41 -7.74 -7.58
CA PRO A 106 6.50 -6.75 -7.59
C PRO A 106 7.08 -6.47 -6.21
N THR A 107 6.77 -7.28 -5.23
CA THR A 107 7.19 -7.14 -3.84
C THR A 107 7.53 -8.51 -3.25
N ILE A 108 8.24 -8.50 -2.11
CA ILE A 108 8.49 -9.69 -1.30
C ILE A 108 7.81 -9.64 0.06
N SER A 109 7.09 -8.56 0.35
CA SER A 109 6.27 -8.43 1.57
C SER A 109 5.21 -9.53 1.67
N GLY A 110 5.17 -10.22 2.84
CA GLY A 110 4.46 -11.49 2.97
C GLY A 110 2.95 -11.40 3.16
N ILE A 111 2.43 -10.27 3.65
CA ILE A 111 1.04 -10.18 4.14
C ILE A 111 0.11 -9.39 3.22
N GLU A 112 0.59 -8.86 2.12
CA GLU A 112 -0.19 -8.09 1.16
C GLU A 112 -0.41 -8.87 -0.13
N HIS A 113 0.21 -8.47 -1.23
CA HIS A 113 0.00 -9.09 -2.53
C HIS A 113 0.49 -10.53 -2.63
N LYS A 114 1.57 -10.87 -1.91
CA LYS A 114 2.18 -12.21 -1.98
C LYS A 114 1.23 -13.33 -1.61
N VAL A 115 0.40 -13.15 -0.60
CA VAL A 115 -0.58 -14.17 -0.16
C VAL A 115 -1.71 -14.39 -1.16
N PHE A 116 -1.94 -13.44 -2.06
CA PHE A 116 -3.01 -13.49 -3.07
C PHE A 116 -2.55 -14.01 -4.42
N VAL A 117 -1.27 -13.94 -4.74
CA VAL A 117 -0.76 -14.31 -6.09
C VAL A 117 -1.04 -15.76 -6.43
N GLY A 118 -0.78 -16.70 -5.53
CA GLY A 118 -1.04 -18.11 -5.77
C GLY A 118 -2.53 -18.39 -6.05
N PRO A 119 -3.44 -18.01 -5.14
CA PRO A 119 -4.88 -18.13 -5.37
C PRO A 119 -5.36 -17.41 -6.64
N PHE A 120 -4.86 -16.21 -6.91
CA PHE A 120 -5.21 -15.45 -8.12
C PHE A 120 -4.76 -16.18 -9.40
N ALA A 121 -3.53 -16.67 -9.42
CA ALA A 121 -2.97 -17.38 -10.57
C ALA A 121 -3.71 -18.71 -10.87
N ARG A 122 -4.34 -19.32 -9.86
CA ARG A 122 -5.20 -20.51 -10.10
C ARG A 122 -6.48 -20.18 -10.87
N CYS A 123 -6.94 -18.94 -10.83
CA CYS A 123 -8.09 -18.49 -11.62
C CYS A 123 -7.75 -18.25 -13.10
N PHE A 124 -6.45 -18.04 -13.41
CA PHE A 124 -5.97 -17.73 -14.76
C PHE A 124 -4.82 -18.69 -15.12
N THR A 125 -5.19 -19.93 -15.46
CA THR A 125 -4.24 -21.04 -15.58
C THR A 125 -3.24 -20.92 -16.74
N ASN A 126 -3.52 -20.09 -17.73
CA ASN A 126 -2.64 -19.85 -18.87
C ASN A 126 -1.65 -18.69 -18.62
N ALA A 127 -1.81 -17.94 -17.53
CA ALA A 127 -0.95 -16.81 -17.23
C ALA A 127 0.42 -17.26 -16.72
N GLN A 128 1.48 -16.61 -17.19
CA GLN A 128 2.82 -16.72 -16.63
C GLN A 128 2.91 -15.78 -15.42
N VAL A 129 3.58 -16.24 -14.36
CA VAL A 129 3.78 -15.48 -13.13
C VAL A 129 5.24 -15.05 -13.03
N PHE A 130 5.46 -13.76 -12.83
CA PHE A 130 6.78 -13.18 -12.62
C PHE A 130 6.85 -12.58 -11.23
N VAL A 131 7.87 -12.92 -10.47
CA VAL A 131 8.04 -12.47 -9.08
C VAL A 131 9.33 -11.67 -8.91
N ALA A 132 9.31 -10.71 -7.99
CA ALA A 132 10.52 -10.01 -7.57
C ALA A 132 11.56 -11.03 -7.06
N PRO A 133 12.85 -10.80 -7.29
CA PRO A 133 13.90 -11.66 -6.80
C PRO A 133 13.89 -11.81 -5.28
N GLU A 134 14.50 -12.89 -4.78
CA GLU A 134 14.68 -13.16 -3.36
C GLU A 134 13.37 -13.27 -2.57
N GLN A 135 12.36 -13.87 -3.15
CA GLN A 135 11.13 -14.25 -2.43
C GLN A 135 11.51 -15.11 -1.23
N TRP A 136 11.28 -14.56 -0.05
CA TRP A 136 11.73 -15.15 1.18
C TRP A 136 10.57 -15.48 2.12
N SER A 137 10.72 -16.52 2.91
CA SER A 137 9.77 -16.91 3.93
C SER A 137 10.49 -17.19 5.24
N PHE A 138 10.08 -16.50 6.28
CA PHE A 138 10.60 -16.76 7.63
C PHE A 138 10.01 -18.06 8.22
N PRO A 139 10.79 -18.90 8.94
CA PRO A 139 12.22 -18.78 9.25
C PRO A 139 13.16 -19.41 8.20
N LEU A 140 12.61 -20.05 7.18
CA LEU A 140 13.37 -20.78 6.15
C LEU A 140 13.10 -20.18 4.78
N ASN A 141 14.12 -20.15 3.93
CA ASN A 141 13.97 -19.80 2.54
C ASN A 141 13.37 -20.97 1.77
N LEU A 142 12.07 -20.90 1.49
CA LEU A 142 11.32 -21.97 0.84
C LEU A 142 11.31 -21.81 -0.68
N PRO A 143 11.24 -22.94 -1.43
CA PRO A 143 11.00 -22.90 -2.87
C PRO A 143 9.70 -22.14 -3.21
N LEU A 144 9.67 -21.48 -4.36
CA LEU A 144 8.50 -20.70 -4.81
C LEU A 144 7.21 -21.51 -4.84
N SER A 145 7.28 -22.77 -5.21
CA SER A 145 6.14 -23.68 -5.22
C SER A 145 5.53 -23.93 -3.83
N TRP A 146 6.34 -23.88 -2.78
CA TRP A 146 5.90 -24.03 -1.40
C TRP A 146 5.22 -22.76 -0.86
N LEU A 147 5.46 -21.62 -1.51
CA LEU A 147 4.77 -20.36 -1.25
C LEU A 147 3.39 -20.29 -1.95
N GLY A 148 2.92 -21.39 -2.50
CA GLY A 148 1.63 -21.48 -3.20
C GLY A 148 1.65 -20.94 -4.64
N LEU A 149 2.84 -20.64 -5.17
CA LEU A 149 3.01 -20.19 -6.55
C LEU A 149 3.02 -21.38 -7.52
N PRO A 150 2.47 -21.23 -8.74
CA PRO A 150 2.44 -22.33 -9.71
C PRO A 150 3.83 -22.67 -10.22
N ALA A 151 4.33 -23.88 -9.85
CA ALA A 151 5.73 -24.30 -10.05
C ALA A 151 6.18 -24.23 -11.53
N LYS A 152 5.31 -24.59 -12.49
CA LYS A 152 5.69 -24.72 -13.92
C LYS A 152 5.65 -23.41 -14.70
N ARG A 153 5.05 -22.35 -14.16
CA ARG A 153 4.82 -21.09 -14.87
C ARG A 153 5.18 -19.85 -14.05
N THR A 154 5.94 -20.03 -12.97
CA THR A 154 6.47 -18.95 -12.16
C THR A 154 7.95 -18.76 -12.46
N GLN A 155 8.32 -17.52 -12.73
CA GLN A 155 9.69 -17.10 -13.04
C GLN A 155 10.08 -15.91 -12.16
N ILE A 156 11.37 -15.80 -11.87
CA ILE A 156 11.94 -14.61 -11.26
C ILE A 156 12.10 -13.55 -12.35
N LEU A 157 11.73 -12.31 -12.05
CA LEU A 157 11.99 -11.18 -12.94
C LEU A 157 13.50 -11.06 -13.22
N PRO A 158 13.95 -11.11 -14.48
CA PRO A 158 15.34 -10.88 -14.82
C PRO A 158 15.75 -9.44 -14.48
N GLU A 159 17.03 -9.22 -14.25
CA GLU A 159 17.53 -7.88 -13.95
C GLU A 159 17.33 -6.91 -15.13
N ASN A 160 17.47 -7.43 -16.35
CA ASN A 160 17.21 -6.68 -17.57
C ASN A 160 15.74 -6.83 -18.01
N SER A 161 14.98 -5.74 -17.95
CA SER A 161 13.57 -5.73 -18.35
C SER A 161 13.31 -6.13 -19.80
N GLN A 162 14.30 -5.96 -20.67
CA GLN A 162 14.21 -6.32 -22.10
C GLN A 162 14.18 -7.83 -22.34
N GLU A 163 14.53 -8.64 -21.35
CA GLU A 163 14.50 -10.11 -21.44
C GLU A 163 13.12 -10.71 -21.11
N THR A 164 12.11 -9.88 -20.93
CA THR A 164 10.74 -10.32 -20.61
C THR A 164 9.83 -10.32 -21.83
N PRO A 165 8.79 -11.17 -21.84
CA PRO A 165 7.84 -11.21 -22.95
C PRO A 165 6.92 -9.98 -23.04
N PHE A 166 6.95 -9.09 -22.07
CA PHE A 166 6.20 -7.82 -22.03
C PHE A 166 7.09 -6.59 -22.20
N ALA A 167 8.32 -6.77 -22.71
CA ALA A 167 9.28 -5.68 -22.89
C ALA A 167 8.82 -4.59 -23.87
N ASP A 168 7.93 -4.92 -24.81
CA ASP A 168 7.36 -3.92 -25.73
C ASP A 168 6.48 -2.90 -24.99
N ASP A 169 5.73 -3.36 -23.99
CA ASP A 169 4.81 -2.52 -23.21
C ASP A 169 5.48 -1.88 -21.98
N PHE A 170 6.44 -2.56 -21.36
CA PHE A 170 6.98 -2.17 -20.06
C PHE A 170 8.51 -2.18 -19.99
N ASP A 171 9.03 -1.17 -19.31
CA ASP A 171 10.31 -1.25 -18.60
C ASP A 171 10.05 -1.41 -17.11
N TYR A 172 11.03 -1.97 -16.38
CA TYR A 172 10.97 -2.00 -14.92
C TYR A 172 12.36 -1.85 -14.30
N ALA A 173 12.38 -1.49 -13.03
CA ALA A 173 13.56 -1.40 -12.20
C ALA A 173 13.34 -2.03 -10.83
N ILE A 174 14.28 -2.87 -10.40
CA ILE A 174 14.20 -3.61 -9.14
C ILE A 174 14.97 -2.84 -8.07
N LEU A 175 14.29 -2.53 -6.95
CA LEU A 175 14.90 -2.08 -5.71
C LEU A 175 15.01 -3.27 -4.76
N GLY A 176 16.20 -3.55 -4.29
CA GLY A 176 16.41 -4.54 -3.22
C GLY A 176 17.01 -5.84 -3.72
N ALA A 177 17.07 -6.90 -2.89
CA ALA A 177 16.39 -6.94 -1.57
C ALA A 177 17.19 -6.21 -0.49
N ILE A 178 16.51 -5.38 0.29
CA ILE A 178 17.09 -4.71 1.45
C ILE A 178 16.96 -5.66 2.63
N ASP A 179 18.05 -5.95 3.30
CA ASP A 179 18.09 -6.83 4.47
C ASP A 179 17.55 -6.11 5.72
N LEU A 180 16.51 -6.68 6.30
CA LEU A 180 15.89 -6.21 7.55
C LEU A 180 16.10 -7.20 8.70
N GLY A 181 17.04 -8.14 8.58
CA GLY A 181 17.28 -9.21 9.56
C GLY A 181 16.28 -10.36 9.41
N PRO A 182 15.14 -10.35 10.13
CA PRO A 182 14.15 -11.43 10.03
C PRO A 182 13.35 -11.42 8.73
N GLY A 183 13.53 -10.42 7.88
CA GLY A 183 12.87 -10.29 6.59
C GLY A 183 13.67 -9.43 5.62
N LYS A 184 13.10 -9.26 4.44
CA LYS A 184 13.67 -8.43 3.38
C LYS A 184 12.60 -7.53 2.77
N PHE A 185 13.03 -6.43 2.17
CA PHE A 185 12.17 -5.54 1.41
C PHE A 185 12.66 -5.45 -0.04
N ALA A 186 11.73 -5.54 -0.96
CA ALA A 186 11.98 -5.22 -2.36
C ALA A 186 10.72 -4.59 -2.99
N GLU A 187 10.96 -3.78 -3.99
CA GLU A 187 9.92 -3.20 -4.84
C GLU A 187 10.38 -3.20 -6.29
N VAL A 188 9.48 -3.51 -7.21
CA VAL A 188 9.74 -3.41 -8.64
C VAL A 188 8.84 -2.35 -9.24
N ALA A 189 9.43 -1.24 -9.64
CA ALA A 189 8.74 -0.20 -10.38
C ALA A 189 8.53 -0.64 -11.82
N PHE A 190 7.30 -0.57 -12.32
CA PHE A 190 6.93 -0.88 -13.71
C PHE A 190 6.51 0.39 -14.44
N PHE A 191 7.14 0.67 -15.56
CA PHE A 191 6.80 1.79 -16.43
C PHE A 191 6.06 1.32 -17.67
N HIS A 192 4.78 1.66 -17.76
CA HIS A 192 3.99 1.43 -18.95
C HIS A 192 4.24 2.52 -19.98
N LYS A 193 4.94 2.16 -21.06
CA LYS A 193 5.51 3.09 -22.03
C LYS A 193 4.44 3.93 -22.73
N ARG A 194 3.40 3.28 -23.24
CA ARG A 194 2.37 3.93 -24.05
C ARG A 194 1.52 4.94 -23.28
N SER A 195 1.19 4.68 -22.03
CA SER A 195 0.37 5.57 -21.20
C SER A 195 1.18 6.53 -20.35
N HIS A 196 2.51 6.44 -20.36
CA HIS A 196 3.40 7.21 -19.50
C HIS A 196 3.05 7.06 -18.01
N THR A 197 2.74 5.83 -17.58
CA THR A 197 2.28 5.53 -16.23
C THR A 197 3.28 4.65 -15.48
N LEU A 198 3.67 5.09 -14.29
CA LEU A 198 4.54 4.35 -13.39
C LEU A 198 3.69 3.58 -12.37
N LEU A 199 3.89 2.28 -12.27
CA LEU A 199 3.27 1.41 -11.27
C LEU A 199 4.26 1.16 -10.12
N LEU A 200 3.83 1.38 -8.90
CA LEU A 200 4.61 1.19 -7.67
C LEU A 200 3.81 0.42 -6.63
N THR A 201 4.48 -0.15 -5.64
CA THR A 201 3.82 -0.75 -4.47
C THR A 201 3.79 0.23 -3.29
N ASP A 202 4.89 0.37 -2.56
CA ASP A 202 4.90 0.97 -1.23
C ASP A 202 5.71 2.26 -1.11
N THR A 203 6.71 2.47 -1.97
CA THR A 203 7.70 3.55 -1.80
C THR A 203 7.10 4.94 -1.91
N ILE A 204 6.14 5.14 -2.78
CA ILE A 204 5.49 6.44 -2.99
C ILE A 204 4.01 6.36 -2.63
N VAL A 205 3.56 7.33 -1.89
CA VAL A 205 2.15 7.53 -1.53
C VAL A 205 1.75 9.00 -1.72
N SER A 206 0.46 9.22 -1.88
CA SER A 206 -0.20 10.52 -1.80
C SER A 206 -1.49 10.33 -1.02
N VAL A 207 -1.75 11.18 -0.05
CA VAL A 207 -2.91 11.04 0.84
C VAL A 207 -4.09 11.83 0.29
N PRO A 208 -5.20 11.17 -0.06
CA PRO A 208 -6.43 11.86 -0.45
C PRO A 208 -7.06 12.59 0.74
N ALA A 209 -7.69 13.73 0.47
CA ALA A 209 -8.37 14.52 1.50
C ALA A 209 -9.58 13.79 2.10
N GLU A 210 -10.31 13.09 1.24
CA GLU A 210 -11.48 12.31 1.61
C GLU A 210 -11.13 10.82 1.72
N PRO A 211 -11.85 10.05 2.55
CA PRO A 211 -11.66 8.61 2.58
C PRO A 211 -11.89 7.99 1.20
N PRO A 212 -11.00 7.10 0.72
CA PRO A 212 -11.22 6.40 -0.52
C PRO A 212 -12.54 5.62 -0.55
N ALA A 213 -13.14 5.49 -1.72
CA ALA A 213 -14.44 4.84 -1.89
C ALA A 213 -14.49 3.44 -1.28
N ILE A 214 -13.41 2.66 -1.42
CA ILE A 214 -13.35 1.29 -0.90
C ILE A 214 -13.48 1.23 0.63
N VAL A 215 -12.88 2.18 1.35
CA VAL A 215 -12.98 2.23 2.83
C VAL A 215 -14.33 2.78 3.29
N GLN A 216 -15.06 3.46 2.42
CA GLN A 216 -16.40 3.97 2.71
C GLN A 216 -17.51 2.92 2.52
N LEU A 217 -17.24 1.81 1.82
CA LEU A 217 -18.20 0.70 1.71
C LEU A 217 -18.47 0.01 3.06
N ASP A 218 -17.51 0.04 3.96
CA ASP A 218 -17.66 -0.39 5.34
C ASP A 218 -17.05 0.69 6.25
N PRO A 219 -17.85 1.68 6.68
CA PRO A 219 -17.31 2.85 7.40
C PRO A 219 -16.97 2.57 8.87
N TYR A 220 -17.27 1.39 9.40
CA TYR A 220 -17.03 1.08 10.81
C TYR A 220 -15.58 1.35 11.26
N PRO A 221 -14.53 0.96 10.53
CA PRO A 221 -13.16 1.31 10.88
C PRO A 221 -12.92 2.81 11.00
N LEU A 222 -13.48 3.61 10.10
CA LEU A 222 -13.35 5.07 10.14
C LEU A 222 -14.06 5.65 11.38
N LEU A 223 -15.26 5.19 11.67
CA LEU A 223 -16.04 5.65 12.84
C LEU A 223 -15.39 5.21 14.15
N TYR A 224 -14.76 4.03 14.18
CA TYR A 224 -14.00 3.56 15.32
C TYR A 224 -12.85 4.52 15.65
N HIS A 225 -12.07 4.93 14.65
CA HIS A 225 -10.96 5.88 14.83
C HIS A 225 -11.38 7.34 14.97
N ALA A 226 -12.62 7.68 14.65
CA ALA A 226 -13.17 9.01 14.91
C ALA A 226 -13.51 9.27 16.38
N LYS A 227 -13.56 8.22 17.24
CA LYS A 227 -13.78 8.35 18.68
C LYS A 227 -12.61 9.10 19.33
N ASP A 228 -12.92 9.91 20.33
CA ASP A 228 -11.91 10.50 21.21
C ASP A 228 -11.75 9.66 22.48
N LYS A 229 -12.83 8.96 22.90
CA LYS A 229 -12.87 8.06 24.05
C LYS A 229 -13.58 6.75 23.73
N ALA A 230 -13.28 5.72 24.46
CA ALA A 230 -13.90 4.40 24.30
C ALA A 230 -15.42 4.43 24.39
N TYR A 231 -15.97 5.35 25.19
CA TYR A 231 -17.41 5.46 25.45
C TYR A 231 -18.14 6.45 24.51
N ASP A 232 -17.44 7.04 23.54
CA ASP A 232 -18.08 7.94 22.57
C ASP A 232 -19.00 7.15 21.61
N ILE A 233 -20.14 7.76 21.31
CA ILE A 233 -21.04 7.31 20.25
C ILE A 233 -20.82 8.23 19.06
N VAL A 234 -20.30 7.68 17.98
CA VAL A 234 -19.96 8.42 16.76
C VAL A 234 -21.03 8.14 15.71
N ALA A 235 -21.75 9.19 15.32
CA ALA A 235 -22.72 9.10 14.23
C ALA A 235 -22.00 8.93 12.87
N ASP A 236 -22.61 8.16 11.97
CA ASP A 236 -22.12 8.01 10.61
C ASP A 236 -22.43 9.27 9.79
N THR A 237 -21.49 10.18 9.80
CA THR A 237 -21.50 11.42 9.01
C THR A 237 -20.24 11.53 8.19
N GLN A 238 -20.28 12.28 7.09
CA GLN A 238 -19.10 12.50 6.27
C GLN A 238 -17.94 13.14 7.07
N ALA A 239 -18.26 14.06 7.98
CA ALA A 239 -17.26 14.68 8.85
C ALA A 239 -16.56 13.66 9.78
N ASN A 240 -17.33 12.74 10.36
CA ASN A 240 -16.76 11.69 11.21
C ASN A 240 -15.99 10.65 10.42
N ARG A 241 -16.45 10.27 9.22
CA ARG A 241 -15.67 9.40 8.32
C ARG A 241 -14.34 10.05 7.95
N ARG A 242 -14.34 11.35 7.62
CA ARG A 242 -13.13 12.12 7.32
C ARG A 242 -12.19 12.19 8.53
N LYS A 243 -12.70 12.50 9.72
CA LYS A 243 -11.92 12.52 10.96
C LYS A 243 -11.23 11.17 11.21
N GLY A 244 -11.97 10.08 11.07
CA GLY A 244 -11.42 8.73 11.20
C GLY A 244 -10.35 8.43 10.16
N TRP A 245 -10.57 8.81 8.91
CA TRP A 245 -9.60 8.64 7.83
C TRP A 245 -8.27 9.38 8.10
N GLN A 246 -8.35 10.61 8.54
CA GLN A 246 -7.18 11.41 8.87
C GLN A 246 -6.33 10.74 9.96
N ARG A 247 -6.98 10.21 11.00
CA ARG A 247 -6.31 9.49 12.10
C ARG A 247 -5.74 8.14 11.66
N VAL A 248 -6.50 7.39 10.88
CA VAL A 248 -6.04 6.14 10.25
C VAL A 248 -4.77 6.39 9.42
N THR A 249 -4.76 7.44 8.63
CA THR A 249 -3.60 7.81 7.81
C THR A 249 -2.37 8.13 8.64
N LEU A 250 -2.52 8.94 9.69
CA LEU A 250 -1.43 9.26 10.62
C LEU A 250 -0.86 8.01 11.26
N PHE A 251 -1.72 7.11 11.71
CA PHE A 251 -1.29 5.85 12.30
C PHE A 251 -0.62 4.93 11.28
N ALA A 252 -1.19 4.77 10.09
CA ALA A 252 -0.66 3.88 9.06
C ALA A 252 0.75 4.31 8.60
N LEU A 253 1.02 5.60 8.53
CA LEU A 253 2.27 6.14 7.97
C LEU A 253 3.34 6.44 9.01
N TYR A 254 2.96 6.77 10.24
CA TYR A 254 3.90 7.03 11.34
C TYR A 254 3.93 5.92 12.40
N PHE A 255 2.96 5.03 12.42
CA PHE A 255 2.70 4.11 13.50
C PHE A 255 2.20 4.83 14.77
N GLN A 256 2.99 5.72 15.35
CA GLN A 256 2.61 6.58 16.47
C GLN A 256 3.22 7.97 16.29
N PRO A 257 2.48 8.93 15.67
CA PRO A 257 2.96 10.32 15.60
C PRO A 257 2.98 10.99 16.98
N SER A 258 3.66 12.11 17.10
CA SER A 258 3.79 12.86 18.37
C SER A 258 2.46 13.25 19.01
N VAL A 259 1.43 13.34 18.20
CA VAL A 259 0.06 13.74 18.60
C VAL A 259 -0.82 12.58 19.07
N LEU A 260 -0.30 11.35 19.06
CA LEU A 260 -1.01 10.15 19.51
C LEU A 260 -0.31 9.55 20.74
N ASP A 261 -1.01 9.60 21.87
CA ASP A 261 -0.58 8.95 23.11
C ASP A 261 -1.29 7.60 23.30
N VAL A 262 -0.64 6.71 24.02
CA VAL A 262 -1.23 5.47 24.53
C VAL A 262 -1.56 5.69 26.01
N PRO A 263 -2.83 5.67 26.42
CA PRO A 263 -3.22 5.80 27.81
C PRO A 263 -2.68 4.67 28.69
N LYS A 264 -2.62 4.88 30.01
CA LYS A 264 -2.25 3.81 30.94
C LYS A 264 -3.28 2.68 30.89
N LEU A 265 -2.83 1.45 31.02
CA LEU A 265 -3.71 0.26 30.95
C LEU A 265 -4.93 0.35 31.87
N LYS A 266 -4.73 0.83 33.11
CA LYS A 266 -5.84 1.04 34.08
C LYS A 266 -6.92 1.97 33.55
N ASP A 267 -6.55 3.02 32.83
CA ASP A 267 -7.47 3.99 32.25
C ASP A 267 -8.20 3.40 31.04
N ILE A 268 -7.48 2.63 30.22
CA ILE A 268 -8.07 1.90 29.08
C ILE A 268 -9.16 0.93 29.58
N PHE A 269 -8.88 0.12 30.60
CA PHE A 269 -9.84 -0.83 31.15
C PHE A 269 -11.03 -0.12 31.83
N ARG A 270 -10.78 0.95 32.60
CA ARG A 270 -11.85 1.77 33.18
C ARG A 270 -12.78 2.34 32.11
N ASP A 271 -12.23 2.87 31.03
CA ASP A 271 -13.00 3.49 29.96
C ASP A 271 -13.71 2.41 29.11
N ALA A 272 -13.10 1.26 28.92
CA ALA A 272 -13.74 0.11 28.26
C ALA A 272 -15.01 -0.36 29.00
N SER A 273 -15.00 -0.31 30.33
CA SER A 273 -16.20 -0.68 31.14
C SER A 273 -17.39 0.23 30.91
N LYS A 274 -17.16 1.45 30.44
CA LYS A 274 -18.19 2.45 30.11
C LYS A 274 -18.59 2.45 28.64
N ALA A 275 -17.89 1.69 27.78
CA ALA A 275 -18.16 1.67 26.36
C ALA A 275 -19.58 1.15 26.07
N PRO A 276 -20.34 1.82 25.19
CA PRO A 276 -21.68 1.40 24.83
C PRO A 276 -21.71 0.10 24.04
N GLU A 277 -20.66 -0.14 23.26
CA GLU A 277 -20.45 -1.36 22.50
C GLU A 277 -19.24 -2.13 23.07
N ARG A 278 -19.49 -3.33 23.59
CA ARG A 278 -18.47 -4.23 24.15
C ARG A 278 -18.44 -5.59 23.44
N THR A 279 -18.79 -5.58 22.17
CA THR A 279 -18.73 -6.77 21.32
C THR A 279 -17.30 -7.04 20.87
N ARG A 280 -17.05 -8.22 20.33
CA ARG A 280 -15.77 -8.57 19.68
C ARG A 280 -15.41 -7.56 18.59
N LYS A 281 -16.39 -7.06 17.85
CA LYS A 281 -16.20 -6.05 16.79
C LYS A 281 -15.63 -4.74 17.34
N ALA A 282 -16.02 -4.35 18.55
CA ALA A 282 -15.49 -3.17 19.23
C ALA A 282 -14.32 -3.48 20.17
N TYR A 283 -13.64 -4.62 19.98
CA TYR A 283 -12.56 -5.09 20.85
C TYR A 283 -12.94 -5.07 22.34
N PHE A 284 -14.19 -5.43 22.65
CA PHE A 284 -14.75 -5.42 24.02
C PHE A 284 -14.67 -4.04 24.73
N GLY A 285 -14.67 -2.96 23.94
CA GLY A 285 -14.52 -1.59 24.43
C GLY A 285 -13.08 -1.12 24.59
N PHE A 286 -12.09 -1.96 24.24
CA PHE A 286 -10.70 -1.58 24.28
C PHE A 286 -10.40 -0.51 23.23
N PHE A 287 -9.89 0.66 23.67
CA PHE A 287 -9.58 1.80 22.83
C PHE A 287 -8.31 2.49 23.32
N PRO A 288 -7.12 2.09 22.86
CA PRO A 288 -5.83 2.55 23.39
C PRO A 288 -5.32 3.82 22.69
N PHE A 289 -6.20 4.67 22.21
CA PHE A 289 -5.84 5.87 21.46
C PHE A 289 -6.24 7.13 22.23
N GLN A 290 -5.30 8.04 22.36
CA GLN A 290 -5.53 9.37 22.92
C GLN A 290 -4.88 10.42 22.03
N TRP A 291 -5.70 11.08 21.22
CA TRP A 291 -5.25 12.13 20.32
C TRP A 291 -5.10 13.45 21.08
N ARG A 292 -3.94 14.11 20.92
CA ARG A 292 -3.71 15.43 21.50
C ARG A 292 -4.46 16.49 20.71
N GLN A 293 -4.79 17.59 21.36
CA GLN A 293 -5.36 18.76 20.70
C GLN A 293 -4.40 19.27 19.61
N GLY A 294 -4.94 19.61 18.44
CA GLY A 294 -4.16 20.10 17.30
C GLY A 294 -3.50 18.99 16.46
N TRP A 295 -3.92 17.73 16.64
CA TRP A 295 -3.43 16.59 15.84
C TRP A 295 -3.65 16.79 14.32
N GLU A 296 -4.62 17.61 13.95
CA GLU A 296 -4.93 17.95 12.56
C GLU A 296 -3.74 18.60 11.84
N ARG A 297 -2.88 19.32 12.57
CA ARG A 297 -1.68 19.93 11.99
C ARG A 297 -0.67 18.89 11.51
N SER A 298 -0.51 17.79 12.24
CA SER A 298 0.34 16.66 11.79
C SER A 298 -0.23 16.01 10.54
N TYR A 299 -1.55 15.89 10.47
CA TYR A 299 -2.20 15.38 9.26
C TYR A 299 -2.02 16.30 8.05
N GLU A 300 -2.25 17.60 8.21
CA GLU A 300 -2.08 18.57 7.12
C GLU A 300 -0.62 18.62 6.63
N ALA A 301 0.35 18.57 7.55
CA ALA A 301 1.76 18.48 7.21
C ALA A 301 2.10 17.18 6.45
N LEU A 302 1.54 16.05 6.88
CA LEU A 302 1.73 14.75 6.22
C LEU A 302 1.12 14.75 4.82
N ARG A 303 -0.11 15.21 4.69
CA ARG A 303 -0.82 15.24 3.42
C ARG A 303 -0.18 16.22 2.42
N GLY A 304 0.24 17.42 2.87
CA GLY A 304 0.92 18.42 2.06
C GLY A 304 0.19 18.76 0.75
N ASN A 305 -1.13 18.95 0.79
CA ASN A 305 -2.00 19.20 -0.38
C ASN A 305 -2.00 18.06 -1.43
N GLY A 306 -1.78 16.84 -1.00
CA GLY A 306 -1.76 15.66 -1.89
C GLY A 306 -0.44 15.47 -2.64
N ARG A 307 0.65 16.02 -2.11
CA ARG A 307 2.00 15.74 -2.65
C ARG A 307 2.35 14.27 -2.58
N ILE A 308 3.24 13.84 -3.42
CA ILE A 308 3.87 12.51 -3.31
C ILE A 308 5.02 12.56 -2.31
N PHE A 309 5.16 11.51 -1.53
CA PHE A 309 6.26 11.34 -0.57
C PHE A 309 6.47 9.87 -0.24
N VAL A 310 7.61 9.58 0.39
CA VAL A 310 7.89 8.24 0.93
C VAL A 310 7.32 8.15 2.34
N ALA A 311 6.57 7.09 2.62
CA ALA A 311 5.97 6.89 3.94
C ALA A 311 7.04 6.97 5.06
N PRO A 312 6.80 7.71 6.15
CA PRO A 312 7.74 7.83 7.28
C PRO A 312 8.24 6.49 7.82
N VAL A 313 7.37 5.50 7.90
CA VAL A 313 7.73 4.12 8.30
C VAL A 313 8.82 3.54 7.38
N LEU A 314 8.71 3.70 6.07
CA LEU A 314 9.73 3.25 5.13
C LEU A 314 11.01 4.06 5.23
N GLN A 315 10.91 5.37 5.43
CA GLN A 315 12.08 6.25 5.60
C GLN A 315 12.94 5.80 6.78
N SER A 316 12.31 5.53 7.93
CA SER A 316 12.99 5.31 9.21
C SER A 316 13.34 3.85 9.50
N LEU A 317 12.61 2.88 8.94
CA LEU A 317 12.76 1.47 9.29
C LEU A 317 13.28 0.59 8.14
N ILE A 318 13.27 1.09 6.91
CA ILE A 318 13.59 0.28 5.73
C ILE A 318 14.65 0.93 4.86
N LEU A 319 14.33 2.04 4.21
CA LEU A 319 15.18 2.63 3.17
C LEU A 319 16.45 3.28 3.72
N ASN A 320 16.46 3.68 4.98
CA ASN A 320 17.66 4.17 5.70
C ASN A 320 18.76 3.09 5.84
N ARG A 321 18.45 1.83 5.54
CA ARG A 321 19.44 0.74 5.55
C ARG A 321 20.14 0.53 4.21
N ALA A 322 19.59 1.09 3.13
CA ALA A 322 20.13 0.98 1.78
C ALA A 322 20.02 2.32 1.04
N PRO A 323 20.61 3.41 1.56
CA PRO A 323 20.46 4.73 0.95
C PRO A 323 21.04 4.82 -0.46
N GLN A 324 22.23 4.27 -0.70
CA GLN A 324 22.87 4.33 -2.02
C GLN A 324 22.08 3.51 -3.05
N GLU A 325 21.68 2.31 -2.70
CA GLU A 325 20.91 1.42 -3.58
C GLU A 325 19.55 2.03 -3.92
N THR A 326 18.90 2.66 -2.94
CA THR A 326 17.61 3.32 -3.12
C THR A 326 17.74 4.55 -4.03
N ILE A 327 18.77 5.38 -3.83
CA ILE A 327 19.03 6.55 -4.68
C ILE A 327 19.36 6.11 -6.12
N ASN A 328 20.19 5.09 -6.30
CA ASN A 328 20.51 4.56 -7.63
C ASN A 328 19.27 4.05 -8.36
N TRP A 329 18.38 3.35 -7.64
CA TRP A 329 17.10 2.90 -8.17
C TRP A 329 16.19 4.08 -8.53
N ALA A 330 16.07 5.07 -7.64
CA ALA A 330 15.26 6.25 -7.89
C ALA A 330 15.77 7.05 -9.10
N ASP A 331 17.08 7.17 -9.27
CA ASP A 331 17.71 7.81 -10.42
C ASP A 331 17.43 7.04 -11.73
N LYS A 332 17.41 5.71 -11.68
CA LYS A 332 17.07 4.87 -12.83
C LYS A 332 15.59 5.06 -13.21
N VAL A 333 14.70 5.01 -12.26
CA VAL A 333 13.25 5.23 -12.47
C VAL A 333 12.97 6.63 -13.01
N ALA A 334 13.64 7.65 -12.47
CA ALA A 334 13.46 9.04 -12.88
C ALA A 334 13.94 9.35 -14.30
N LYS A 335 14.60 8.42 -14.98
CA LYS A 335 14.96 8.56 -16.41
C LYS A 335 13.79 8.29 -17.36
N TRP A 336 12.72 7.64 -16.86
CA TRP A 336 11.51 7.44 -17.66
C TRP A 336 10.65 8.70 -17.67
N ASP A 337 9.94 8.90 -18.75
CA ASP A 337 9.10 10.09 -18.98
C ASP A 337 7.64 9.89 -18.52
N PHE A 338 7.44 9.28 -17.37
CA PHE A 338 6.10 9.11 -16.83
C PHE A 338 5.47 10.44 -16.42
N GLN A 339 4.14 10.48 -16.48
CA GLN A 339 3.30 11.61 -16.11
C GLN A 339 2.30 11.25 -15.02
N TRP A 340 2.14 9.95 -14.78
CA TRP A 340 1.20 9.39 -13.82
C TRP A 340 1.87 8.30 -12.99
N ILE A 341 1.47 8.23 -11.70
CA ILE A 341 1.89 7.17 -10.79
C ILE A 341 0.64 6.47 -10.25
N ILE A 342 0.66 5.14 -10.22
CA ILE A 342 -0.36 4.31 -9.58
C ILE A 342 0.34 3.46 -8.51
N PRO A 343 0.31 3.88 -7.24
CA PRO A 343 0.79 3.06 -6.12
C PRO A 343 -0.27 2.05 -5.68
N CYS A 344 0.14 1.06 -4.90
CA CYS A 344 -0.78 0.06 -4.35
C CYS A 344 -1.60 0.56 -3.15
N HIS A 345 -1.24 1.70 -2.56
CA HIS A 345 -1.90 2.27 -1.39
C HIS A 345 -2.26 3.74 -1.60
N PHE A 346 -3.25 4.22 -0.82
CA PHE A 346 -3.73 5.60 -0.82
C PHE A 346 -4.25 6.08 -2.17
N ASP A 347 -3.89 7.27 -2.63
CA ASP A 347 -4.46 7.87 -3.83
C ASP A 347 -3.91 7.26 -5.12
N ALA A 348 -4.75 7.16 -6.14
CA ALA A 348 -4.38 6.78 -7.51
C ALA A 348 -5.50 7.14 -8.51
N PRO A 349 -5.18 7.50 -9.75
CA PRO A 349 -3.83 7.80 -10.25
C PRO A 349 -3.35 9.17 -9.74
N ILE A 350 -2.04 9.33 -9.59
CA ILE A 350 -1.41 10.57 -9.15
C ILE A 350 -0.70 11.21 -10.33
N LYS A 351 -1.01 12.48 -10.61
CA LYS A 351 -0.24 13.24 -11.60
C LYS A 351 1.09 13.65 -10.99
N ALA A 352 2.17 13.11 -11.51
CA ALA A 352 3.52 13.37 -11.02
C ALA A 352 4.56 13.14 -12.11
N GLU A 353 5.58 13.97 -12.11
CA GLU A 353 6.70 13.91 -13.03
C GLU A 353 7.93 13.23 -12.39
N PRO A 354 8.89 12.74 -13.21
CA PRO A 354 10.09 12.07 -12.72
C PRO A 354 10.89 12.87 -11.69
N GLN A 355 10.95 14.19 -11.82
CA GLN A 355 11.67 15.07 -10.90
C GLN A 355 11.01 15.10 -9.51
N GLN A 356 9.67 15.13 -9.45
CA GLN A 356 8.90 15.07 -8.20
C GLN A 356 9.11 13.72 -7.51
N PHE A 357 9.08 12.64 -8.28
CA PHE A 357 9.38 11.29 -7.78
C PHE A 357 10.78 11.23 -7.17
N ARG A 358 11.81 11.65 -7.91
CA ARG A 358 13.20 11.62 -7.45
C ARG A 358 13.39 12.46 -6.17
N LYS A 359 12.78 13.63 -6.10
CA LYS A 359 12.84 14.53 -4.94
C LYS A 359 12.26 13.89 -3.68
N ALA A 360 11.28 12.99 -3.80
CA ALA A 360 10.70 12.29 -2.64
C ALA A 360 11.73 11.43 -1.88
N PHE A 361 12.84 11.05 -2.51
CA PHE A 361 13.92 10.27 -1.91
C PHE A 361 15.07 11.13 -1.36
N SER A 362 14.97 12.45 -1.38
CA SER A 362 16.01 13.37 -0.91
C SER A 362 16.36 13.25 0.57
N PHE A 363 15.51 12.65 1.39
CA PHE A 363 15.78 12.37 2.80
C PHE A 363 16.97 11.41 3.00
N LEU A 364 17.40 10.69 1.95
CA LEU A 364 18.55 9.78 1.95
C LEU A 364 19.88 10.50 1.62
N GLU A 365 19.83 11.77 1.24
CA GLU A 365 20.99 12.56 0.82
C GLU A 365 21.47 13.48 1.95
N LYS A 366 22.81 13.58 2.13
CA LYS A 366 23.44 14.54 3.07
C LYS A 366 23.20 15.98 2.61
N TYR A 367 23.30 16.19 1.31
CA TYR A 367 23.12 17.48 0.66
C TYR A 367 22.13 17.32 -0.49
N PRO A 368 20.83 17.51 -0.28
CA PRO A 368 19.85 17.39 -1.35
C PRO A 368 20.23 18.27 -2.53
N SER A 369 20.43 17.66 -3.69
CA SER A 369 20.77 18.35 -4.93
C SER A 369 19.61 19.24 -5.36
N GLY A 370 19.77 20.56 -5.26
CA GLY A 370 18.77 21.54 -5.67
C GLY A 370 18.53 22.60 -4.61
N GLY A 371 19.52 23.45 -4.45
CA GLY A 371 19.57 24.55 -3.48
C GLY A 371 18.22 25.21 -3.21
N LEU A 372 18.06 25.64 -1.94
CA LEU A 372 16.91 26.30 -1.36
C LEU A 372 15.63 25.47 -1.41
N VAL A 373 15.24 24.99 -0.25
CA VAL A 373 13.91 24.45 0.05
C VAL A 373 12.86 25.30 -0.66
N ASN A 374 12.39 24.84 -1.82
CA ASN A 374 11.28 25.49 -2.48
C ASN A 374 10.11 25.45 -1.49
N SER A 375 9.50 26.59 -1.25
CA SER A 375 8.42 26.87 -0.31
C SER A 375 7.18 25.95 -0.42
N ASN A 376 7.17 25.03 -1.39
CA ASN A 376 6.10 24.05 -1.61
C ASN A 376 6.40 22.65 -1.05
N SER A 377 7.59 22.40 -0.48
CA SER A 377 7.83 21.15 0.26
C SER A 377 7.63 21.44 1.74
N TYR A 378 6.45 21.14 2.26
CA TYR A 378 6.23 21.13 3.71
C TYR A 378 7.09 20.02 4.30
N PRO A 379 8.14 20.35 5.11
CA PRO A 379 8.91 19.31 5.77
C PRO A 379 7.99 18.58 6.73
N LEU A 380 8.14 17.25 6.80
CA LEU A 380 7.45 16.46 7.81
C LEU A 380 7.98 16.84 9.20
N PRO A 381 7.09 17.02 10.21
CA PRO A 381 7.51 17.37 11.55
C PRO A 381 8.44 16.31 12.14
N GLU A 382 9.63 16.73 12.59
CA GLU A 382 10.63 15.82 13.15
C GLU A 382 10.12 15.07 14.39
N ASP A 383 9.29 15.71 15.20
CA ASP A 383 8.72 15.11 16.41
C ASP A 383 7.83 13.89 16.09
N ASP A 384 7.19 13.88 14.94
CA ASP A 384 6.34 12.76 14.52
C ASP A 384 7.14 11.50 14.19
N PHE A 385 8.43 11.60 13.93
CA PHE A 385 9.33 10.46 13.71
C PHE A 385 9.90 9.86 15.02
N GLN A 386 9.65 10.45 16.19
CA GLN A 386 10.34 10.03 17.41
C GLN A 386 10.13 8.56 17.75
N VAL A 387 8.90 8.08 17.69
CA VAL A 387 8.57 6.67 17.97
C VAL A 387 9.23 5.74 16.96
N LEU A 388 9.25 6.11 15.68
CA LEU A 388 9.93 5.33 14.65
C LEU A 388 11.45 5.25 14.91
N ARG A 389 12.07 6.35 15.34
CA ARG A 389 13.48 6.36 15.74
C ARG A 389 13.74 5.46 16.95
N ASP A 390 12.87 5.51 17.95
CA ASP A 390 12.99 4.69 19.16
C ASP A 390 12.84 3.20 18.82
N ILE A 391 11.92 2.85 17.93
CA ILE A 391 11.75 1.48 17.41
C ILE A 391 13.02 1.05 16.69
N ASP A 392 13.53 1.86 15.77
CA ASP A 392 14.74 1.58 15.01
C ASP A 392 15.94 1.32 15.91
N GLN A 393 16.17 2.23 16.89
CA GLN A 393 17.24 2.08 17.88
C GLN A 393 17.07 0.83 18.74
N GLY A 394 15.85 0.52 19.15
CA GLY A 394 15.53 -0.70 19.91
C GLY A 394 15.86 -1.96 19.13
N LEU A 395 15.41 -2.05 17.88
CA LEU A 395 15.67 -3.18 17.00
C LEU A 395 17.17 -3.36 16.73
N ASN A 396 17.91 -2.27 16.54
CA ASN A 396 19.36 -2.27 16.36
C ASN A 396 20.09 -2.75 17.63
N ARG A 397 19.68 -2.23 18.80
CA ARG A 397 20.30 -2.61 20.10
C ARG A 397 20.15 -4.08 20.39
N PHE A 398 19.02 -4.68 20.03
CA PHE A 398 18.79 -6.11 20.22
C PHE A 398 19.37 -6.96 19.08
N GLY A 399 20.02 -6.36 18.08
CA GLY A 399 20.61 -7.07 16.95
C GLY A 399 19.58 -7.76 16.04
N ILE A 400 18.32 -7.34 16.09
CA ILE A 400 17.23 -7.91 15.29
C ILE A 400 17.34 -7.48 13.84
N VAL A 401 17.67 -6.20 13.61
CA VAL A 401 17.83 -5.62 12.27
C VAL A 401 19.21 -4.98 12.12
N PRO A 402 19.77 -4.91 10.90
CA PRO A 402 20.99 -4.17 10.63
C PRO A 402 20.81 -2.67 10.95
N PRO A 403 21.85 -1.96 11.39
CA PRO A 403 21.77 -0.53 11.65
C PRO A 403 21.52 0.26 10.35
N ALA A 404 20.93 1.43 10.49
CA ALA A 404 20.85 2.41 9.41
C ALA A 404 22.26 2.77 8.92
N ARG A 405 22.39 3.01 7.62
CA ARG A 405 23.63 3.46 6.99
C ARG A 405 23.67 4.97 6.87
N GLU A 406 24.88 5.51 6.69
CA GLU A 406 25.02 6.93 6.43
C GLU A 406 24.32 7.34 5.15
N LYS A 407 23.74 8.55 5.18
CA LYS A 407 23.17 9.18 3.99
C LYS A 407 24.24 9.37 2.91
N VAL A 408 23.82 9.35 1.69
CA VAL A 408 24.67 9.53 0.50
C VAL A 408 25.04 10.99 0.27
#